data_701d6911b85124ff3561629a7123729b
#
_entry.id   701d6911b85124ff3561629a7123729b
#
_cell.length_a   1.000
_cell.length_b   1.000
_cell.length_c   1.000
_cell.angle_alpha   90.00
_cell.angle_beta   90.00
_cell.angle_gamma   90.00
#
_symmetry.space_group_name_H-M   'P 1'
#
loop_
_entity.id
_entity.type
_entity.pdbx_description
1 polymer ?
#
loop_
_entity_poly.entity_id
_entity_poly.type
_entity_poly.pdbx_seq_one_letter_code
_entity_poly.pdbx_strand_id
1 'polypeptide(L)'
;MRIGLKMTATFIGGFVFGAGAIQALHAQATPPAYVVFEIAVKDKEGYNTGFLKDAQKMIFEHGGKYMAGGYDKSMSLSGAPLPNRVGILQFANVDAVKGWWNGGGRDIQEKVGSKYADFRIFAVEGVQQ
;
A
#
# COMPACT_ATOMS: atom_id res chain seq x y z
N MET A 1 16.75 40.39 28.79
CA MET A 1 17.91 40.03 27.98
C MET A 1 18.52 38.70 28.35
N ARG A 2 18.87 38.47 29.58
CA ARG A 2 19.43 37.18 29.98
C ARG A 2 18.50 36.04 29.77
N ILE A 3 17.24 36.26 30.04
CA ILE A 3 16.20 35.23 29.85
C ILE A 3 16.09 34.87 28.38
N GLY A 4 16.11 35.85 27.50
CA GLY A 4 16.06 35.61 26.06
C GLY A 4 17.25 34.81 25.55
N LEU A 5 18.45 35.11 26.06
CA LEU A 5 19.64 34.38 25.68
C LEU A 5 19.59 32.92 26.13
N LYS A 6 19.14 32.71 27.37
CA LYS A 6 18.99 31.36 27.88
C LYS A 6 17.93 30.56 27.09
N MET A 7 16.85 31.20 26.76
CA MET A 7 15.80 30.55 25.95
C MET A 7 16.32 30.19 24.57
N THR A 8 17.12 31.09 23.97
CA THR A 8 17.69 30.83 22.67
C THR A 8 18.62 29.61 22.68
N ALA A 9 19.49 29.55 23.71
CA ALA A 9 20.38 28.41 23.85
C ALA A 9 19.61 27.08 24.03
N THR A 10 18.59 27.12 24.85
CA THR A 10 17.74 25.95 25.08
C THR A 10 17.05 25.53 23.79
N PHE A 11 16.58 26.50 23.02
CA PHE A 11 15.92 26.26 21.76
C PHE A 11 16.85 25.60 20.75
N ILE A 12 18.08 26.06 20.64
CA ILE A 12 19.08 25.48 19.75
C ILE A 12 19.39 24.04 20.17
N GLY A 13 19.56 23.80 21.44
CA GLY A 13 19.77 22.45 21.93
C GLY A 13 18.62 21.51 21.66
N GLY A 14 17.39 22.01 21.84
CA GLY A 14 16.20 21.25 21.52
C GLY A 14 16.09 20.92 20.04
N PHE A 15 16.46 21.84 19.19
CA PHE A 15 16.44 21.62 17.75
C PHE A 15 17.40 20.51 17.32
N VAL A 16 18.63 20.53 17.81
CA VAL A 16 19.63 19.50 17.50
C VAL A 16 19.16 18.14 17.99
N PHE A 17 18.62 18.10 19.19
CA PHE A 17 18.06 16.86 19.73
C PHE A 17 16.89 16.34 18.89
N GLY A 18 16.02 17.25 18.45
CA GLY A 18 14.90 16.89 17.60
C GLY A 18 15.33 16.27 16.27
N ALA A 19 16.37 16.80 15.64
CA ALA A 19 16.91 16.25 14.41
C ALA A 19 17.44 14.83 14.60
N GLY A 20 18.14 14.58 15.69
CA GLY A 20 18.62 13.23 16.02
C GLY A 20 17.46 12.26 16.29
N ALA A 21 16.43 12.71 17.00
CA ALA A 21 15.26 11.89 17.25
C ALA A 21 14.51 11.53 15.97
N ILE A 22 14.39 12.45 15.03
CA ILE A 22 13.77 12.20 13.74
C ILE A 22 14.54 11.13 12.96
N GLN A 23 15.85 11.21 12.93
CA GLN A 23 16.68 10.21 12.27
C GLN A 23 16.54 8.83 12.92
N ALA A 24 16.52 8.78 14.24
CA ALA A 24 16.33 7.52 14.95
C ALA A 24 14.97 6.90 14.66
N LEU A 25 13.91 7.71 14.64
CA LEU A 25 12.58 7.24 14.29
C LEU A 25 12.53 6.73 12.85
N HIS A 26 13.20 7.42 11.94
CA HIS A 26 13.26 7.02 10.55
C HIS A 26 13.97 5.67 10.39
N ALA A 27 15.08 5.47 11.11
CA ALA A 27 15.82 4.22 11.10
C ALA A 27 15.03 3.07 11.71
N GLN A 28 14.08 3.35 12.61
CA GLN A 28 13.25 2.36 13.28
C GLN A 28 11.89 2.18 12.61
N ALA A 29 11.58 2.99 11.60
CA ALA A 29 10.31 2.90 10.91
C ALA A 29 10.17 1.52 10.24
N THR A 30 8.97 0.95 10.34
CA THR A 30 8.69 -0.28 9.63
C THR A 30 8.66 -0.02 8.13
N PRO A 31 9.17 -0.95 7.32
CA PRO A 31 9.13 -0.77 5.87
C PRO A 31 7.69 -0.79 5.35
N PRO A 32 7.43 -0.16 4.21
CA PRO A 32 6.14 -0.28 3.56
C PRO A 32 5.90 -1.73 3.12
N ALA A 33 4.66 -2.05 2.84
CA ALA A 33 4.31 -3.34 2.26
C ALA A 33 3.60 -3.12 0.94
N TYR A 34 3.86 -3.99 -0.01
CA TYR A 34 3.25 -3.93 -1.33
C TYR A 34 2.34 -5.13 -1.51
N VAL A 35 1.19 -4.90 -2.12
CA VAL A 35 0.27 -5.97 -2.51
C VAL A 35 0.29 -6.07 -4.01
N VAL A 36 0.51 -7.27 -4.52
CA VAL A 36 0.51 -7.54 -5.95
C VAL A 36 -0.74 -8.31 -6.30
N PHE A 37 -1.49 -7.79 -7.26
CA PHE A 37 -2.65 -8.45 -7.83
C PHE A 37 -2.30 -8.96 -9.21
N GLU A 38 -2.54 -10.24 -9.45
CA GLU A 38 -2.56 -10.85 -10.78
C GLU A 38 -3.99 -11.31 -11.01
N ILE A 39 -4.69 -10.65 -11.91
CA ILE A 39 -6.12 -10.82 -12.06
C ILE A 39 -6.46 -11.17 -13.51
N ALA A 40 -7.02 -12.37 -13.70
CA ALA A 40 -7.57 -12.77 -14.99
C ALA A 40 -9.04 -12.35 -15.02
N VAL A 41 -9.32 -11.17 -15.55
CA VAL A 41 -10.68 -10.65 -15.64
C VAL A 41 -11.38 -11.30 -16.82
N LYS A 42 -12.46 -12.03 -16.52
CA LYS A 42 -13.26 -12.76 -17.52
C LYS A 42 -14.45 -11.95 -17.99
N ASP A 43 -15.06 -11.19 -17.09
CA ASP A 43 -16.16 -10.29 -17.38
C ASP A 43 -15.75 -8.88 -16.99
N LYS A 44 -15.22 -8.14 -17.96
CA LYS A 44 -14.68 -6.81 -17.73
C LYS A 44 -15.74 -5.81 -17.29
N GLU A 45 -16.92 -5.87 -17.89
CA GLU A 45 -18.01 -4.98 -17.53
C GLU A 45 -18.48 -5.25 -16.11
N GLY A 46 -18.73 -6.50 -15.77
CA GLY A 46 -19.14 -6.88 -14.42
C GLY A 46 -18.08 -6.56 -13.37
N TYR A 47 -16.81 -6.80 -13.69
CA TYR A 47 -15.70 -6.47 -12.81
C TYR A 47 -15.65 -4.97 -12.52
N ASN A 48 -15.72 -4.16 -13.56
CA ASN A 48 -15.61 -2.70 -13.42
C ASN A 48 -16.82 -2.11 -12.70
N THR A 49 -18.04 -2.57 -13.00
CA THR A 49 -19.25 -1.97 -12.44
C THR A 49 -19.68 -2.61 -11.13
N GLY A 50 -19.43 -3.91 -10.96
CA GLY A 50 -19.93 -4.67 -9.82
C GLY A 50 -18.92 -4.90 -8.69
N PHE A 51 -17.64 -4.68 -8.94
CA PHE A 51 -16.61 -5.03 -7.97
C PHE A 51 -15.58 -3.92 -7.74
N LEU A 52 -15.00 -3.38 -8.81
CA LEU A 52 -13.78 -2.58 -8.75
C LEU A 52 -13.93 -1.35 -7.85
N LYS A 53 -15.03 -0.62 -7.98
CA LYS A 53 -15.24 0.63 -7.24
C LYS A 53 -15.29 0.39 -5.73
N ASP A 54 -16.01 -0.63 -5.30
CA ASP A 54 -16.13 -0.94 -3.88
C ASP A 54 -14.83 -1.50 -3.33
N ALA A 55 -14.12 -2.31 -4.12
CA ALA A 55 -12.81 -2.82 -3.75
C ALA A 55 -11.79 -1.69 -3.57
N GLN A 56 -11.77 -0.72 -4.47
CA GLN A 56 -10.88 0.43 -4.40
C GLN A 56 -11.18 1.29 -3.17
N LYS A 57 -12.45 1.53 -2.89
CA LYS A 57 -12.86 2.29 -1.70
C LYS A 57 -12.31 1.64 -0.43
N MET A 58 -12.44 0.34 -0.32
CA MET A 58 -11.96 -0.40 0.84
C MET A 58 -10.43 -0.33 0.98
N ILE A 59 -9.71 -0.41 -0.12
CA ILE A 59 -8.26 -0.24 -0.15
C ILE A 59 -7.87 1.14 0.39
N PHE A 60 -8.51 2.19 -0.11
CA PHE A 60 -8.20 3.56 0.30
C PHE A 60 -8.54 3.83 1.76
N GLU A 61 -9.64 3.25 2.25
CA GLU A 61 -10.02 3.38 3.66
C GLU A 61 -8.97 2.80 4.61
N HIS A 62 -8.19 1.83 4.14
CA HIS A 62 -7.12 1.23 4.92
C HIS A 62 -5.73 1.80 4.58
N GLY A 63 -5.68 2.92 3.88
CA GLY A 63 -4.44 3.62 3.56
C GLY A 63 -3.67 3.07 2.38
N GLY A 64 -4.26 2.17 1.61
CA GLY A 64 -3.64 1.64 0.40
C GLY A 64 -3.60 2.67 -0.72
N LYS A 65 -2.55 2.61 -1.52
CA LYS A 65 -2.35 3.48 -2.68
C LYS A 65 -2.05 2.65 -3.90
N TYR A 66 -2.61 3.02 -5.03
CA TYR A 66 -2.24 2.43 -6.31
C TYR A 66 -0.91 2.96 -6.76
N MET A 67 0.03 2.08 -7.01
CA MET A 67 1.38 2.43 -7.44
C MET A 67 1.61 2.15 -8.91
N ALA A 68 1.02 1.10 -9.43
CA ALA A 68 1.23 0.71 -10.82
C ALA A 68 0.17 -0.27 -11.27
N GLY A 69 -0.02 -0.39 -12.57
CA GLY A 69 -0.82 -1.43 -13.17
C GLY A 69 -2.12 -0.95 -13.80
N GLY A 70 -2.99 -1.90 -14.06
CA GLY A 70 -4.25 -1.72 -14.75
C GLY A 70 -4.43 -2.75 -15.84
N TYR A 71 -5.46 -2.58 -16.67
CA TYR A 71 -5.67 -3.48 -17.81
C TYR A 71 -4.55 -3.31 -18.83
N ASP A 72 -3.93 -4.43 -19.20
CA ASP A 72 -2.94 -4.50 -20.28
C ASP A 72 -1.75 -3.53 -20.09
N LYS A 73 -1.39 -3.30 -18.82
CA LYS A 73 -0.27 -2.42 -18.44
C LYS A 73 0.99 -3.17 -18.04
N SER A 74 0.97 -4.49 -18.15
CA SER A 74 2.09 -5.33 -17.77
C SER A 74 2.67 -6.03 -19.00
N MET A 75 3.96 -6.30 -18.97
CA MET A 75 4.62 -7.08 -20.00
C MET A 75 5.42 -8.19 -19.36
N SER A 76 5.36 -9.37 -19.95
CA SER A 76 6.16 -10.49 -19.50
C SER A 76 7.58 -10.35 -20.05
N LEU A 77 8.56 -10.48 -19.17
CA LEU A 77 9.96 -10.52 -19.57
C LEU A 77 10.50 -11.94 -19.58
N SER A 78 9.92 -12.80 -18.76
CA SER A 78 10.32 -14.21 -18.67
C SER A 78 9.23 -14.98 -17.94
N GLY A 79 9.03 -16.22 -18.30
CA GLY A 79 8.10 -17.11 -17.62
C GLY A 79 6.72 -17.15 -18.24
N ALA A 80 5.74 -17.61 -17.47
CA ALA A 80 4.36 -17.78 -17.93
C ALA A 80 3.73 -16.45 -18.33
N PRO A 81 2.76 -16.47 -19.27
CA PRO A 81 2.04 -15.26 -19.65
C PRO A 81 1.34 -14.62 -18.43
N LEU A 82 1.30 -13.29 -18.44
CA LEU A 82 0.58 -12.54 -17.41
C LEU A 82 -0.91 -12.48 -17.72
N PRO A 83 -1.75 -12.35 -16.68
CA PRO A 83 -3.18 -12.08 -16.91
C PRO A 83 -3.39 -10.66 -17.44
N ASN A 84 -4.62 -10.36 -17.84
CA ASN A 84 -4.95 -9.09 -18.46
C ASN A 84 -4.98 -7.90 -17.48
N ARG A 85 -4.85 -8.14 -16.20
CA ARG A 85 -4.79 -7.07 -15.20
C ARG A 85 -3.80 -7.41 -14.10
N VAL A 86 -2.82 -6.55 -13.92
CA VAL A 86 -1.85 -6.63 -12.82
C VAL A 86 -1.84 -5.28 -12.13
N GLY A 87 -1.83 -5.29 -10.82
CA GLY A 87 -1.78 -4.06 -10.05
C GLY A 87 -0.85 -4.18 -8.87
N ILE A 88 -0.25 -3.07 -8.48
CA ILE A 88 0.60 -2.99 -7.30
C ILE A 88 0.07 -1.88 -6.40
N LEU A 89 -0.19 -2.23 -5.15
CA LEU A 89 -0.60 -1.31 -4.11
C LEU A 89 0.54 -1.14 -3.11
N GLN A 90 0.53 -0.02 -2.42
CA GLN A 90 1.40 0.22 -1.27
C GLN A 90 0.56 0.50 -0.04
N PHE A 91 0.92 -0.14 1.07
CA PHE A 91 0.39 0.13 2.40
C PHE A 91 1.53 0.58 3.31
N ALA A 92 1.20 1.23 4.42
CA ALA A 92 2.19 1.75 5.35
C ALA A 92 3.12 0.65 5.89
N ASN A 93 2.60 -0.55 6.10
CA ASN A 93 3.34 -1.70 6.62
C ASN A 93 2.52 -2.98 6.43
N VAL A 94 3.08 -4.10 6.84
CA VAL A 94 2.41 -5.40 6.74
C VAL A 94 1.12 -5.45 7.57
N ASP A 95 1.11 -4.82 8.74
CA ASP A 95 -0.08 -4.81 9.60
C ASP A 95 -1.25 -4.09 8.92
N ALA A 96 -0.99 -3.03 8.18
CA ALA A 96 -2.02 -2.33 7.41
C ALA A 96 -2.59 -3.22 6.31
N VAL A 97 -1.76 -4.03 5.65
CA VAL A 97 -2.22 -5.02 4.67
C VAL A 97 -3.16 -6.03 5.33
N LYS A 98 -2.76 -6.55 6.49
CA LYS A 98 -3.60 -7.51 7.23
C LYS A 98 -4.92 -6.87 7.66
N GLY A 99 -4.89 -5.62 8.08
CA GLY A 99 -6.09 -4.87 8.46
C GLY A 99 -7.07 -4.74 7.31
N TRP A 100 -6.58 -4.40 6.13
CA TRP A 100 -7.40 -4.34 4.92
C TRP A 100 -7.95 -5.72 4.56
N TRP A 101 -7.08 -6.73 4.48
CA TRP A 101 -7.47 -8.07 4.03
C TRP A 101 -8.50 -8.69 4.96
N ASN A 102 -8.26 -8.63 6.26
CA ASN A 102 -9.16 -9.20 7.26
C ASN A 102 -10.37 -8.29 7.53
N GLY A 103 -10.27 -7.01 7.21
CA GLY A 103 -11.33 -6.03 7.42
C GLY A 103 -12.33 -5.91 6.26
N GLY A 104 -12.30 -6.85 5.32
CA GLY A 104 -13.27 -6.87 4.22
C GLY A 104 -12.67 -7.17 2.85
N GLY A 105 -11.36 -6.97 2.66
CA GLY A 105 -10.72 -7.21 1.37
C GLY A 105 -10.90 -8.64 0.89
N ARG A 106 -10.69 -9.61 1.78
CA ARG A 106 -10.92 -11.02 1.46
C ARG A 106 -12.36 -11.29 1.07
N ASP A 107 -13.29 -10.81 1.88
CA ASP A 107 -14.71 -11.09 1.66
C ASP A 107 -15.21 -10.53 0.34
N ILE A 108 -14.87 -9.30 0.02
CA ILE A 108 -15.33 -8.71 -1.24
C ILE A 108 -14.71 -9.42 -2.45
N GLN A 109 -13.44 -9.81 -2.34
CA GLN A 109 -12.79 -10.55 -3.40
C GLN A 109 -13.42 -11.93 -3.60
N GLU A 110 -13.64 -12.69 -2.53
CA GLU A 110 -14.18 -14.04 -2.62
C GLU A 110 -15.66 -14.07 -3.00
N LYS A 111 -16.46 -13.13 -2.46
CA LYS A 111 -17.91 -13.15 -2.64
C LYS A 111 -18.37 -12.39 -3.87
N VAL A 112 -17.66 -11.38 -4.29
CA VAL A 112 -18.05 -10.51 -5.40
C VAL A 112 -17.08 -10.61 -6.56
N GLY A 113 -15.81 -10.35 -6.31
CA GLY A 113 -14.79 -10.32 -7.38
C GLY A 113 -14.67 -11.65 -8.11
N SER A 114 -14.77 -12.76 -7.41
CA SER A 114 -14.66 -14.11 -7.99
C SER A 114 -15.73 -14.43 -9.03
N LYS A 115 -16.82 -13.67 -9.05
CA LYS A 115 -17.85 -13.82 -10.09
C LYS A 115 -17.35 -13.38 -11.46
N TYR A 116 -16.36 -12.49 -11.51
CA TYR A 116 -15.94 -11.81 -12.73
C TYR A 116 -14.49 -12.12 -13.11
N ALA A 117 -13.70 -12.66 -12.19
CA ALA A 117 -12.27 -12.79 -12.38
C ALA A 117 -11.67 -13.89 -11.51
N ASP A 118 -10.50 -14.37 -11.91
CA ASP A 118 -9.66 -15.21 -11.09
C ASP A 118 -8.51 -14.35 -10.53
N PHE A 119 -8.19 -14.53 -9.26
CA PHE A 119 -7.25 -13.70 -8.55
C PHE A 119 -6.07 -14.51 -8.01
N ARG A 120 -4.89 -13.93 -8.12
CA ARG A 120 -3.73 -14.29 -7.31
C ARG A 120 -3.27 -13.02 -6.62
N ILE A 121 -3.31 -13.03 -5.28
CA ILE A 121 -3.02 -11.84 -4.48
C ILE A 121 -1.97 -12.22 -3.44
N PHE A 122 -0.91 -11.44 -3.36
CA PHE A 122 0.12 -11.66 -2.33
C PHE A 122 0.72 -10.32 -1.91
N ALA A 123 1.32 -10.32 -0.72
CA ALA A 123 1.99 -9.14 -0.19
C ALA A 123 3.48 -9.38 -0.09
N VAL A 124 4.24 -8.31 -0.29
CA VAL A 124 5.71 -8.32 -0.18
C VAL A 124 6.12 -7.15 0.70
N GLU A 125 6.92 -7.45 1.73
CA GLU A 125 7.45 -6.39 2.58
C GLU A 125 8.51 -5.61 1.81
N GLY A 126 8.45 -4.29 1.90
CA GLY A 126 9.42 -3.42 1.25
C GLY A 126 10.79 -3.51 1.92
N VAL A 127 11.80 -3.10 1.17
CA VAL A 127 13.18 -3.04 1.66
C VAL A 127 13.46 -1.61 2.10
N GLN A 128 14.03 -1.46 3.29
CA GLN A 128 14.50 -0.14 3.72
C GLN A 128 15.77 0.23 2.98
N GLN A 129 15.76 1.42 2.41
CA GLN A 129 16.89 1.95 1.64
C GLN A 129 17.85 2.74 2.52
#